data_edebb5260461d402f76f97eb96864abe
#
_entry.id   edebb5260461d402f76f97eb96864abe
#
_cell.length_a   1.000
_cell.length_b   1.000
_cell.length_c   1.000
_cell.angle_alpha   90.00
_cell.angle_beta   90.00
_cell.angle_gamma   90.00
#
_symmetry.space_group_name_H-M   'P 1'
#
loop_
_entity.id
_entity.type
_entity.pdbx_description
1 polymer ?
#
loop_
_entity_poly.entity_id
_entity_poly.type
_entity_poly.pdbx_seq_one_letter_code
_entity_poly.pdbx_strand_id
1 'polypeptide(L)'
;MKPTIPGEVGEKGHEIEAIIDRVKLGDKQAYEMIIHQFERQMYTYCYYILKNHEETEDAVQEIFIRAYENLHRYSRQATFSAWLYKMAYHHMMNIKKRQGRWFELIHQFKEQHPKIEITPTPQESVIEELLTYLTPEERHILLLKAVEQYSFDEIGDIMGIKPATIRKKYERLRRKLLDYKRNKGGIVHGTFAKSN
;
A
#
# COMPACT_ATOMS: atom_id res chain seq x y z
N MET A 1 -8.54 7.46 16.30
CA MET A 1 -8.24 8.15 15.04
C MET A 1 -9.46 8.97 14.68
N LYS A 2 -9.38 10.32 14.69
CA LYS A 2 -10.53 11.19 14.35
C LYS A 2 -10.79 11.14 12.85
N PRO A 3 -12.04 11.11 12.37
CA PRO A 3 -12.35 11.24 10.95
C PRO A 3 -11.92 12.64 10.48
N THR A 4 -11.15 12.70 9.40
CA THR A 4 -10.74 13.95 8.76
C THR A 4 -11.96 14.63 8.16
N ILE A 5 -12.24 15.87 8.58
CA ILE A 5 -13.37 16.67 8.11
C ILE A 5 -13.07 17.17 6.68
N PRO A 6 -14.04 17.20 5.74
CA PRO A 6 -13.81 17.59 4.34
C PRO A 6 -13.14 18.96 4.12
N GLY A 7 -13.24 19.89 5.08
CA GLY A 7 -12.59 21.21 5.02
C GLY A 7 -11.07 21.18 5.26
N GLU A 8 -10.55 20.22 6.04
CA GLU A 8 -9.11 20.08 6.30
C GLU A 8 -8.32 19.54 5.10
N VAL A 9 -8.99 18.84 4.18
CA VAL A 9 -8.37 18.33 2.95
C VAL A 9 -8.03 19.47 1.99
N GLY A 10 -8.83 20.54 1.97
CA GLY A 10 -8.60 21.71 1.13
C GLY A 10 -7.39 22.54 1.55
N GLU A 11 -7.25 22.85 2.84
CA GLU A 11 -6.14 23.67 3.36
C GLU A 11 -4.80 22.94 3.24
N LYS A 12 -4.71 21.67 3.65
CA LYS A 12 -3.50 20.85 3.50
C LYS A 12 -3.13 20.62 2.03
N GLY A 13 -4.14 20.53 1.15
CA GLY A 13 -3.92 20.44 -0.29
C GLY A 13 -3.25 21.69 -0.85
N HIS A 14 -3.69 22.89 -0.44
CA HIS A 14 -3.08 24.15 -0.86
C HIS A 14 -1.67 24.34 -0.31
N GLU A 15 -1.42 23.93 0.93
CA GLU A 15 -0.09 24.01 1.54
C GLU A 15 0.93 23.14 0.79
N ILE A 16 0.59 21.89 0.48
CA ILE A 16 1.49 20.99 -0.25
C ILE A 16 1.79 21.51 -1.66
N GLU A 17 0.80 22.09 -2.35
CA GLU A 17 1.00 22.66 -3.68
C GLU A 17 1.97 23.86 -3.66
N ALA A 18 1.90 24.71 -2.64
CA ALA A 18 2.84 25.83 -2.46
C ALA A 18 4.27 25.31 -2.21
N ILE A 19 4.44 24.24 -1.44
CA ILE A 19 5.74 23.59 -1.22
C ILE A 19 6.28 23.02 -2.54
N ILE A 20 5.43 22.36 -3.33
CA ILE A 20 5.80 21.80 -4.64
C ILE A 20 6.29 22.91 -5.59
N ASP A 21 5.61 24.06 -5.63
CA ASP A 21 6.04 25.19 -6.45
C ASP A 21 7.42 25.70 -6.04
N ARG A 22 7.70 25.82 -4.73
CA ARG A 22 9.03 26.18 -4.23
C ARG A 22 10.10 25.20 -4.71
N VAL A 23 9.84 23.89 -4.60
CA VAL A 23 10.78 22.86 -5.08
C VAL A 23 11.02 22.98 -6.58
N LYS A 24 9.97 23.21 -7.39
CA LYS A 24 10.09 23.41 -8.84
C LYS A 24 10.89 24.67 -9.21
N LEU A 25 10.90 25.69 -8.34
CA LEU A 25 11.70 26.89 -8.48
C LEU A 25 13.16 26.72 -8.00
N GLY A 26 13.54 25.54 -7.53
CA GLY A 26 14.92 25.21 -7.14
C GLY A 26 15.19 25.17 -5.64
N ASP A 27 14.18 25.41 -4.79
CA ASP A 27 14.29 25.26 -3.33
C ASP A 27 14.30 23.78 -2.94
N LYS A 28 15.49 23.18 -2.93
CA LYS A 28 15.65 21.76 -2.60
C LYS A 28 15.28 21.44 -1.15
N GLN A 29 15.46 22.40 -0.22
CA GLN A 29 15.13 22.20 1.19
C GLN A 29 13.60 22.06 1.41
N ALA A 30 12.80 22.73 0.57
CA ALA A 30 11.36 22.54 0.62
C ALA A 30 10.92 21.09 0.35
N TYR A 31 11.73 20.28 -0.33
CA TYR A 31 11.41 18.87 -0.58
C TYR A 31 11.43 18.02 0.69
N GLU A 32 12.23 18.35 1.68
CA GLU A 32 12.23 17.70 3.00
C GLU A 32 10.86 17.77 3.67
N MET A 33 10.14 18.89 3.50
CA MET A 33 8.79 19.04 4.03
C MET A 33 7.81 18.03 3.39
N ILE A 34 7.98 17.76 2.09
CA ILE A 34 7.18 16.74 1.38
C ILE A 34 7.49 15.35 1.94
N ILE A 35 8.76 15.02 2.13
CA ILE A 35 9.17 13.73 2.70
C ILE A 35 8.55 13.57 4.08
N HIS A 36 8.76 14.51 5.00
CA HIS A 36 8.20 14.44 6.36
C HIS A 36 6.68 14.29 6.39
N GLN A 37 5.98 14.92 5.46
CA GLN A 37 4.51 14.82 5.41
C GLN A 37 4.03 13.43 4.98
N PHE A 38 4.75 12.76 4.07
CA PHE A 38 4.28 11.54 3.43
C PHE A 38 5.06 10.27 3.82
N GLU A 39 6.25 10.36 4.43
CA GLU A 39 7.13 9.21 4.71
C GLU A 39 6.43 8.11 5.51
N ARG A 40 5.72 8.46 6.59
CA ARG A 40 5.02 7.50 7.44
C ARG A 40 3.92 6.74 6.71
N GLN A 41 3.16 7.44 5.87
CA GLN A 41 2.08 6.84 5.09
C GLN A 41 2.66 5.93 4.01
N MET A 42 3.71 6.39 3.30
CA MET A 42 4.40 5.60 2.28
C MET A 42 5.05 4.37 2.89
N TYR A 43 5.72 4.50 4.05
CA TYR A 43 6.30 3.36 4.75
C TYR A 43 5.24 2.32 5.10
N THR A 44 4.13 2.73 5.73
CA THR A 44 3.03 1.85 6.10
C THR A 44 2.45 1.13 4.87
N TYR A 45 2.20 1.88 3.80
CA TYR A 45 1.68 1.32 2.55
C TYR A 45 2.64 0.29 1.93
N CYS A 46 3.92 0.63 1.80
CA CYS A 46 4.93 -0.26 1.24
C CYS A 46 5.13 -1.50 2.10
N TYR A 47 5.17 -1.35 3.43
CA TYR A 47 5.33 -2.46 4.36
C TYR A 47 4.21 -3.50 4.25
N TYR A 48 2.96 -3.06 4.14
CA TYR A 48 1.84 -4.00 3.97
C TYR A 48 1.86 -4.75 2.63
N ILE A 49 2.58 -4.25 1.64
CA ILE A 49 2.77 -4.95 0.36
C ILE A 49 3.99 -5.88 0.39
N LEU A 50 5.13 -5.39 0.90
CA LEU A 50 6.42 -6.08 0.83
C LEU A 50 6.61 -7.08 1.96
N LYS A 51 6.14 -6.76 3.18
CA LYS A 51 6.29 -7.58 4.39
C LYS A 51 7.75 -7.81 4.81
N ASN A 52 8.61 -6.87 4.49
CA ASN A 52 10.02 -6.85 4.85
C ASN A 52 10.43 -5.40 5.14
N HIS A 53 11.02 -5.14 6.31
CA HIS A 53 11.40 -3.79 6.75
C HIS A 53 12.49 -3.18 5.86
N GLU A 54 13.56 -3.92 5.57
CA GLU A 54 14.68 -3.48 4.76
C GLU A 54 14.23 -3.14 3.34
N GLU A 55 13.51 -4.06 2.67
CA GLU A 55 12.94 -3.80 1.35
C GLU A 55 11.95 -2.61 1.36
N THR A 56 11.28 -2.37 2.49
CA THR A 56 10.34 -1.24 2.63
C THR A 56 11.08 0.08 2.70
N GLU A 57 12.15 0.17 3.49
CA GLU A 57 12.98 1.36 3.62
C GLU A 57 13.60 1.73 2.26
N ASP A 58 14.19 0.75 1.58
CA ASP A 58 14.75 0.94 0.24
C ASP A 58 13.67 1.42 -0.76
N ALA A 59 12.50 0.80 -0.73
CA ALA A 59 11.41 1.16 -1.63
C ALA A 59 10.88 2.57 -1.38
N VAL A 60 10.71 2.97 -0.12
CA VAL A 60 10.26 4.32 0.25
C VAL A 60 11.27 5.37 -0.19
N GLN A 61 12.56 5.12 0.06
CA GLN A 61 13.62 6.01 -0.38
C GLN A 61 13.61 6.17 -1.90
N GLU A 62 13.54 5.08 -2.64
CA GLU A 62 13.51 5.09 -4.11
C GLU A 62 12.26 5.80 -4.66
N ILE A 63 11.10 5.64 -4.01
CA ILE A 63 9.86 6.34 -4.38
C ILE A 63 10.05 7.86 -4.25
N PHE A 64 10.64 8.35 -3.15
CA PHE A 64 10.87 9.78 -2.96
C PHE A 64 11.93 10.33 -3.91
N ILE A 65 13.00 9.59 -4.19
CA ILE A 65 13.99 9.98 -5.19
C ILE A 65 13.32 10.15 -6.56
N ARG A 66 12.55 9.16 -7.00
CA ARG A 66 11.81 9.22 -8.27
C ARG A 66 10.76 10.33 -8.30
N ALA A 67 10.11 10.57 -7.16
CA ALA A 67 9.17 11.67 -7.04
C ALA A 67 9.86 13.02 -7.21
N TYR A 68 11.01 13.23 -6.62
CA TYR A 68 11.82 14.43 -6.80
C TYR A 68 12.24 14.62 -8.26
N GLU A 69 12.83 13.60 -8.88
CA GLU A 69 13.29 13.62 -10.26
C GLU A 69 12.18 13.93 -11.27
N ASN A 70 10.97 13.41 -11.00
CA ASN A 70 9.80 13.56 -11.88
C ASN A 70 8.84 14.66 -11.43
N LEU A 71 9.18 15.47 -10.42
CA LEU A 71 8.29 16.49 -9.87
C LEU A 71 7.89 17.55 -10.94
N HIS A 72 8.78 17.81 -11.91
CA HIS A 72 8.49 18.68 -13.03
C HIS A 72 7.34 18.20 -13.93
N ARG A 73 7.04 16.89 -13.93
CA ARG A 73 5.93 16.26 -14.67
C ARG A 73 4.62 16.23 -13.89
N TYR A 74 4.69 16.52 -12.59
CA TYR A 74 3.48 16.59 -11.79
C TYR A 74 2.62 17.77 -12.26
N SER A 75 1.39 17.45 -12.68
CA SER A 75 0.34 18.42 -13.04
C SER A 75 -0.81 18.29 -12.05
N ARG A 76 -1.43 19.39 -11.66
CA ARG A 76 -2.53 19.43 -10.67
C ARG A 76 -3.85 18.78 -11.14
N GLN A 77 -3.80 17.84 -12.07
CA GLN A 77 -4.96 17.05 -12.51
C GLN A 77 -5.41 16.04 -11.46
N ALA A 78 -4.51 15.62 -10.60
CA ALA A 78 -4.76 14.77 -9.43
C ALA A 78 -4.05 15.38 -8.22
N THR A 79 -4.44 14.99 -7.01
CA THR A 79 -3.72 15.38 -5.80
C THR A 79 -2.27 14.86 -5.83
N PHE A 80 -1.33 15.59 -5.21
CA PHE A 80 0.05 15.13 -5.11
C PHE A 80 0.14 13.76 -4.43
N SER A 81 -0.68 13.54 -3.41
CA SER A 81 -0.80 12.25 -2.73
C SER A 81 -1.15 11.13 -3.72
N ALA A 82 -2.19 11.29 -4.55
CA ALA A 82 -2.57 10.28 -5.54
C ALA A 82 -1.45 10.03 -6.57
N TRP A 83 -0.76 11.08 -6.99
CA TRP A 83 0.39 10.97 -7.90
C TRP A 83 1.56 10.21 -7.25
N LEU A 84 1.85 10.47 -5.96
CA LEU A 84 2.87 9.75 -5.20
C LEU A 84 2.49 8.27 -5.02
N TYR A 85 1.23 7.96 -4.68
CA TYR A 85 0.74 6.58 -4.59
C TYR A 85 0.79 5.85 -5.94
N LYS A 86 0.58 6.55 -7.05
CA LYS A 86 0.76 5.96 -8.39
C LYS A 86 2.20 5.51 -8.63
N MET A 87 3.18 6.32 -8.24
CA MET A 87 4.59 5.93 -8.33
C MET A 87 4.91 4.76 -7.40
N ALA A 88 4.41 4.80 -6.16
CA ALA A 88 4.57 3.72 -5.21
C ALA A 88 3.98 2.41 -5.73
N TYR A 89 2.75 2.43 -6.26
CA TYR A 89 2.11 1.25 -6.87
C TYR A 89 2.98 0.63 -7.97
N HIS A 90 3.41 1.44 -8.93
CA HIS A 90 4.21 0.94 -10.04
C HIS A 90 5.58 0.41 -9.58
N HIS A 91 6.21 1.07 -8.61
CA HIS A 91 7.47 0.61 -8.03
C HIS A 91 7.29 -0.75 -7.33
N MET A 92 6.28 -0.90 -6.47
CA MET A 92 5.96 -2.16 -5.79
C MET A 92 5.66 -3.29 -6.77
N MET A 93 4.89 -3.02 -7.82
CA MET A 93 4.58 -4.02 -8.86
C MET A 93 5.84 -4.47 -9.60
N ASN A 94 6.79 -3.57 -9.86
CA ASN A 94 8.08 -3.92 -10.47
C ASN A 94 8.95 -4.79 -9.54
N ILE A 95 9.01 -4.47 -8.24
CA ILE A 95 9.71 -5.31 -7.23
C ILE A 95 9.11 -6.73 -7.25
N LYS A 96 7.77 -6.85 -7.12
CA LYS A 96 7.11 -8.16 -7.08
C LYS A 96 7.30 -8.94 -8.38
N LYS A 97 7.27 -8.28 -9.53
CA LYS A 97 7.55 -8.93 -10.82
C LYS A 97 8.99 -9.42 -10.93
N ARG A 98 9.95 -8.67 -10.38
CA ARG A 98 11.36 -9.09 -10.32
C ARG A 98 11.54 -10.28 -9.39
N GLN A 99 10.93 -10.24 -8.20
CA GLN A 99 10.95 -11.35 -7.25
C GLN A 99 10.33 -12.62 -7.85
N GLY A 100 9.16 -12.52 -8.50
CA GLY A 100 8.52 -13.66 -9.17
C GLY A 100 9.42 -14.31 -10.20
N ARG A 101 10.06 -13.54 -11.09
CA ARG A 101 11.01 -14.06 -12.10
C ARG A 101 12.24 -14.70 -11.46
N TRP A 102 12.74 -14.12 -10.37
CA TRP A 102 13.86 -14.68 -9.62
C TRP A 102 13.48 -16.01 -8.97
N PHE A 103 12.29 -16.13 -8.38
CA PHE A 103 11.79 -17.39 -7.84
C PHE A 103 11.61 -18.47 -8.91
N GLU A 104 11.09 -18.12 -10.09
CA GLU A 104 10.99 -19.07 -11.22
C GLU A 104 12.38 -19.58 -11.65
N LEU A 105 13.37 -18.69 -11.74
CA LEU A 105 14.76 -19.08 -12.04
C LEU A 105 15.38 -19.95 -10.96
N ILE A 106 15.18 -19.62 -9.68
CA ILE A 106 15.73 -20.42 -8.56
C ILE A 106 15.02 -21.77 -8.46
N HIS A 107 13.71 -21.85 -8.70
CA HIS A 107 12.99 -23.13 -8.70
C HIS A 107 13.49 -24.09 -9.79
N GLN A 108 14.06 -23.57 -10.86
CA GLN A 108 14.75 -24.40 -11.85
C GLN A 108 16.12 -24.90 -11.36
N PHE A 109 16.69 -24.30 -10.29
CA PHE A 109 18.04 -24.59 -9.80
C PHE A 109 18.12 -25.07 -8.34
N LYS A 110 17.04 -25.09 -7.55
CA LYS A 110 17.08 -25.49 -6.13
C LYS A 110 15.86 -26.27 -5.66
N GLU A 111 16.08 -27.52 -5.37
CA GLU A 111 15.47 -28.21 -4.24
C GLU A 111 16.14 -27.70 -2.95
N GLN A 112 15.28 -27.34 -1.96
CA GLN A 112 15.60 -27.12 -0.53
C GLN A 112 16.33 -25.84 -0.10
N HIS A 113 15.57 -24.91 0.50
CA HIS A 113 16.04 -24.16 1.67
C HIS A 113 14.87 -23.77 2.60
N PRO A 114 15.03 -23.81 3.93
CA PRO A 114 13.98 -23.58 4.90
C PRO A 114 13.60 -22.09 5.01
N LYS A 115 12.31 -21.85 5.26
CA LYS A 115 11.78 -20.51 5.60
C LYS A 115 12.32 -20.08 6.96
N ILE A 116 12.89 -18.88 7.03
CA ILE A 116 13.19 -18.22 8.29
C ILE A 116 11.86 -17.70 8.85
N GLU A 117 11.41 -18.27 9.96
CA GLU A 117 10.25 -17.81 10.70
C GLU A 117 10.64 -16.61 11.57
N ILE A 118 10.14 -15.44 11.25
CA ILE A 118 10.15 -14.27 12.14
C ILE A 118 8.84 -14.34 12.92
N THR A 119 8.91 -14.45 14.25
CA THR A 119 7.73 -14.48 15.13
C THR A 119 7.13 -13.10 15.29
N PRO A 120 5.92 -12.83 14.74
CA PRO A 120 5.25 -11.53 14.86
C PRO A 120 4.56 -11.38 16.21
N THR A 121 4.32 -10.14 16.64
CA THR A 121 3.49 -9.84 17.81
C THR A 121 2.03 -10.26 17.59
N PRO A 122 1.24 -10.59 18.64
CA PRO A 122 -0.11 -11.15 18.48
C PRO A 122 -1.09 -10.31 17.66
N GLN A 123 -0.94 -8.99 17.66
CA GLN A 123 -1.81 -8.07 16.93
C GLN A 123 -1.38 -7.89 15.47
N GLU A 124 -0.07 -7.90 15.21
CA GLU A 124 0.51 -7.94 13.87
C GLU A 124 0.19 -9.25 13.16
N SER A 125 0.12 -10.36 13.90
CA SER A 125 -0.17 -11.69 13.34
C SER A 125 -1.52 -11.78 12.64
N VAL A 126 -2.58 -11.11 13.15
CA VAL A 126 -3.93 -11.17 12.54
C VAL A 126 -3.99 -10.37 11.23
N ILE A 127 -3.40 -9.16 11.21
CA ILE A 127 -3.34 -8.34 9.99
C ILE A 127 -2.41 -8.99 8.97
N GLU A 128 -1.29 -9.51 9.42
CA GLU A 128 -0.32 -10.19 8.56
C GLU A 128 -0.91 -11.45 7.94
N GLU A 129 -1.59 -12.27 8.72
CA GLU A 129 -2.27 -13.45 8.23
C GLU A 129 -3.36 -13.09 7.20
N LEU A 130 -4.18 -12.06 7.49
CA LEU A 130 -5.17 -11.54 6.56
C LEU A 130 -4.53 -11.10 5.25
N LEU A 131 -3.42 -10.39 5.32
CA LEU A 131 -2.71 -9.89 4.15
C LEU A 131 -2.03 -11.02 3.35
N THR A 132 -1.55 -12.09 4.01
CA THR A 132 -1.02 -13.25 3.29
C THR A 132 -2.10 -13.98 2.47
N TYR A 133 -3.36 -13.90 2.91
CA TYR A 133 -4.50 -14.45 2.20
C TYR A 133 -4.88 -13.65 0.94
N LEU A 134 -4.35 -12.42 0.80
CA LEU A 134 -4.64 -11.52 -0.32
C LEU A 134 -3.51 -11.53 -1.36
N THR A 135 -3.88 -11.46 -2.63
CA THR A 135 -2.93 -11.20 -3.70
C THR A 135 -2.32 -9.78 -3.55
N PRO A 136 -1.14 -9.51 -4.13
CA PRO A 136 -0.58 -8.15 -4.10
C PRO A 136 -1.54 -7.08 -4.63
N GLU A 137 -2.27 -7.37 -5.71
CA GLU A 137 -3.26 -6.44 -6.26
C GLU A 137 -4.43 -6.18 -5.29
N GLU A 138 -4.94 -7.23 -4.63
CA GLU A 138 -5.99 -7.11 -3.62
C GLU A 138 -5.54 -6.28 -2.42
N ARG A 139 -4.27 -6.41 -2.00
CA ARG A 139 -3.69 -5.57 -0.93
C ARG A 139 -3.66 -4.10 -1.31
N HIS A 140 -3.19 -3.78 -2.53
CA HIS A 140 -3.20 -2.41 -3.03
C HIS A 140 -4.61 -1.81 -3.02
N ILE A 141 -5.61 -2.51 -3.56
CA ILE A 141 -7.00 -2.05 -3.57
C ILE A 141 -7.53 -1.85 -2.15
N LEU A 142 -7.24 -2.79 -1.23
CA LEU A 142 -7.68 -2.69 0.15
C LEU A 142 -7.08 -1.48 0.86
N LEU A 143 -5.77 -1.28 0.76
CA LEU A 143 -5.06 -0.17 1.40
C LEU A 143 -5.52 1.17 0.85
N LEU A 144 -5.55 1.33 -0.47
CA LEU A 144 -6.00 2.58 -1.09
C LEU A 144 -7.46 2.90 -0.76
N LYS A 145 -8.35 1.90 -0.67
CA LYS A 145 -9.77 2.12 -0.38
C LYS A 145 -10.08 2.27 1.09
N ALA A 146 -9.56 1.38 1.94
CA ALA A 146 -9.94 1.30 3.36
C ALA A 146 -9.08 2.17 4.28
N VAL A 147 -7.80 2.37 3.95
CA VAL A 147 -6.86 3.17 4.75
C VAL A 147 -6.76 4.59 4.22
N GLU A 148 -6.49 4.74 2.93
CA GLU A 148 -6.27 6.05 2.29
C GLU A 148 -7.55 6.70 1.78
N GLN A 149 -8.68 5.98 1.80
CA GLN A 149 -10.03 6.44 1.48
C GLN A 149 -10.23 6.98 0.06
N TYR A 150 -9.36 6.62 -0.89
CA TYR A 150 -9.53 7.01 -2.29
C TYR A 150 -10.85 6.50 -2.89
N SER A 151 -11.42 7.27 -3.80
CA SER A 151 -12.55 6.83 -4.64
C SER A 151 -12.12 5.71 -5.60
N PHE A 152 -13.06 4.98 -6.17
CA PHE A 152 -12.74 3.95 -7.17
C PHE A 152 -12.15 4.54 -8.46
N ASP A 153 -12.47 5.77 -8.79
CA ASP A 153 -11.92 6.50 -9.93
C ASP A 153 -10.44 6.83 -9.69
N GLU A 154 -10.10 7.41 -8.53
CA GLU A 154 -8.72 7.69 -8.14
C GLU A 154 -7.88 6.42 -8.04
N ILE A 155 -8.43 5.33 -7.46
CA ILE A 155 -7.72 4.03 -7.42
C ILE A 155 -7.49 3.51 -8.84
N GLY A 156 -8.46 3.71 -9.73
CA GLY A 156 -8.34 3.38 -11.16
C GLY A 156 -7.17 4.12 -11.80
N ASP A 157 -7.04 5.42 -11.55
CA ASP A 157 -5.95 6.26 -12.07
C ASP A 157 -4.59 5.90 -11.46
N ILE A 158 -4.55 5.59 -10.15
CA ILE A 158 -3.34 5.14 -9.46
C ILE A 158 -2.83 3.82 -10.04
N MET A 159 -3.72 2.84 -10.22
CA MET A 159 -3.36 1.49 -10.65
C MET A 159 -3.36 1.28 -12.17
N GLY A 160 -3.84 2.26 -12.95
CA GLY A 160 -4.00 2.12 -14.39
C GLY A 160 -5.08 1.10 -14.79
N ILE A 161 -6.13 0.95 -13.99
CA ILE A 161 -7.21 -0.03 -14.15
C ILE A 161 -8.55 0.70 -14.22
N LYS A 162 -9.45 0.25 -15.10
CA LYS A 162 -10.79 0.86 -15.20
C LYS A 162 -11.53 0.86 -13.87
N PRO A 163 -12.13 1.97 -13.42
CA PRO A 163 -12.83 2.09 -12.11
C PRO A 163 -13.90 1.00 -11.89
N ALA A 164 -14.65 0.64 -12.91
CA ALA A 164 -15.65 -0.44 -12.84
C ALA A 164 -15.00 -1.80 -12.51
N THR A 165 -13.78 -2.03 -12.98
CA THR A 165 -13.00 -3.24 -12.66
C THR A 165 -12.53 -3.21 -11.23
N ILE A 166 -12.02 -2.06 -10.74
CA ILE A 166 -11.62 -1.87 -9.33
C ILE A 166 -12.81 -2.13 -8.41
N ARG A 167 -13.99 -1.57 -8.71
CA ARG A 167 -15.20 -1.79 -7.92
C ARG A 167 -15.57 -3.27 -7.82
N LYS A 168 -15.57 -4.00 -8.94
CA LYS A 168 -15.84 -5.45 -8.96
C LYS A 168 -14.79 -6.24 -8.17
N LYS A 169 -13.51 -5.88 -8.27
CA LYS A 169 -12.43 -6.52 -7.50
C LYS A 169 -12.60 -6.25 -6.01
N TYR A 170 -12.92 -5.03 -5.61
CA TYR A 170 -13.15 -4.67 -4.21
C TYR A 170 -14.38 -5.38 -3.62
N GLU A 171 -15.46 -5.55 -4.35
CA GLU A 171 -16.62 -6.31 -3.90
C GLU A 171 -16.31 -7.81 -3.70
N ARG A 172 -15.50 -8.39 -4.59
CA ARG A 172 -15.00 -9.77 -4.43
C ARG A 172 -14.09 -9.89 -3.21
N LEU A 173 -13.20 -8.94 -3.04
CA LEU A 173 -12.31 -8.84 -1.90
C LEU A 173 -13.09 -8.75 -0.58
N ARG A 174 -14.12 -7.89 -0.50
CA ARG A 174 -14.98 -7.80 0.69
C ARG A 174 -15.64 -9.15 1.03
N ARG A 175 -16.18 -9.85 0.03
CA ARG A 175 -16.76 -11.20 0.24
C ARG A 175 -15.73 -12.17 0.77
N LYS A 176 -14.56 -12.24 0.15
CA LYS A 176 -13.42 -13.07 0.57
C LYS A 176 -13.02 -12.81 2.03
N LEU A 177 -12.97 -11.56 2.46
CA LEU A 177 -12.65 -11.16 3.84
C LEU A 177 -13.77 -11.55 4.83
N LEU A 178 -15.03 -11.43 4.43
CA LEU A 178 -16.16 -11.85 5.26
C LEU A 178 -16.19 -13.37 5.45
N ASP A 179 -15.91 -14.14 4.40
CA ASP A 179 -15.83 -15.60 4.47
C ASP A 179 -14.65 -16.04 5.34
N TYR A 180 -13.50 -15.40 5.23
CA TYR A 180 -12.35 -15.62 6.10
C TYR A 180 -12.71 -15.38 7.58
N LYS A 181 -13.37 -14.25 7.89
CA LYS A 181 -13.82 -13.93 9.26
C LYS A 181 -14.82 -14.96 9.80
N ARG A 182 -15.77 -15.41 8.96
CA ARG A 182 -16.78 -16.42 9.32
C ARG A 182 -16.13 -17.77 9.64
N ASN A 183 -15.17 -18.19 8.84
CA ASN A 183 -14.47 -19.45 9.04
C ASN A 183 -13.58 -19.43 10.29
N LYS A 184 -12.93 -18.31 10.60
CA LYS A 184 -12.18 -18.17 11.86
C LYS A 184 -13.07 -18.01 13.09
N GLY A 185 -14.17 -17.25 12.99
CA GLY A 185 -15.15 -17.10 14.08
C GLY A 185 -15.87 -18.40 14.45
N GLY A 186 -16.06 -19.29 13.50
CA GLY A 186 -16.65 -20.62 13.73
C GLY A 186 -15.76 -21.58 14.52
N ILE A 187 -14.43 -21.41 14.45
CA ILE A 187 -13.46 -22.24 15.20
C ILE A 187 -13.45 -21.86 16.68
N VAL A 188 -13.69 -20.60 17.04
CA VAL A 188 -13.68 -20.13 18.44
C VAL A 188 -14.92 -20.59 19.21
N HIS A 189 -16.06 -20.80 18.55
CA HIS A 189 -17.29 -21.31 19.19
C HIS A 189 -17.40 -22.84 19.23
N GLY A 190 -16.56 -23.57 18.49
CA GLY A 190 -16.60 -25.05 18.46
C GLY A 190 -15.80 -25.73 19.57
N THR A 191 -14.95 -25.03 20.30
CA THR A 191 -14.03 -25.65 21.29
C THR A 191 -14.58 -25.64 22.73
N PHE A 192 -15.72 -25.03 22.99
CA PHE A 192 -16.32 -24.98 24.34
C PHE A 192 -17.57 -25.88 24.54
N ALA A 193 -17.90 -26.72 23.58
CA ALA A 193 -19.11 -27.57 23.66
C ALA A 193 -18.80 -29.07 23.61
N LYS A 194 -17.75 -29.53 24.31
CA LYS A 194 -17.61 -30.96 24.67
C LYS A 194 -16.76 -31.11 25.93
N SER A 195 -17.37 -30.86 27.07
CA SER A 195 -16.97 -31.43 28.38
C SER A 195 -18.24 -31.53 29.22
N ASN A 196 -18.94 -32.63 29.07
CA ASN A 196 -19.75 -33.25 30.08
C ASN A 196 -19.77 -34.74 29.78
#